data_e15b9b7ed1e5595d2a3cc20457cd21e6
#
_entry.id   e15b9b7ed1e5595d2a3cc20457cd21e6
#
_cell.length_a   1.000
_cell.length_b   1.000
_cell.length_c   1.000
_cell.angle_alpha   90.00
_cell.angle_beta   90.00
_cell.angle_gamma   90.00
#
_symmetry.space_group_name_H-M   'P 1'
#
loop_
_entity.id
_entity.type
_entity.pdbx_description
1 polymer ?
#
loop_
_entity_poly.entity_id
_entity_poly.type
_entity_poly.pdbx_seq_one_letter_code
_entity_poly.pdbx_strand_id
1 'polypeptide(L)'
;RASSVDKIIDVPYEKFYRIQANLNSQVDLKKFPFDQQNIQIIIEDKKKTIEELEYVPDFEATGIDDSIAFTGWNLEDWKAEARIHSYEIYNEDYSQYVFTIPISRIKINAIFKTFLPIIFILLIMLSSFVLDPDKITTRLAMVGSALVASVMFHISLGNQIPPVGYLTFVDKFMVLTYFIILLSFIFNVFLLELHE
;
A
#
# COMPACT_ATOMS: atom_id res chain seq x y z
N ARG A 1 -38.44 -1.65 -47.85
CA ARG A 1 -37.20 -2.34 -48.25
C ARG A 1 -36.58 -2.86 -46.95
N ALA A 2 -36.75 -4.17 -46.71
CA ALA A 2 -36.08 -4.85 -45.61
C ALA A 2 -34.58 -4.92 -45.93
N SER A 3 -33.76 -4.31 -45.12
CA SER A 3 -32.33 -4.56 -45.14
C SER A 3 -32.10 -5.97 -44.56
N SER A 4 -31.48 -6.80 -45.35
CA SER A 4 -30.98 -8.11 -44.91
C SER A 4 -30.06 -7.93 -43.74
N VAL A 5 -30.43 -8.43 -42.58
CA VAL A 5 -29.52 -8.68 -41.49
C VAL A 5 -28.59 -9.78 -41.98
N ASP A 6 -27.37 -9.43 -42.28
CA ASP A 6 -26.32 -10.41 -42.55
C ASP A 6 -26.23 -11.33 -41.37
N LYS A 7 -26.53 -12.59 -41.62
CA LYS A 7 -26.42 -13.66 -40.62
C LYS A 7 -24.96 -13.79 -40.29
N ILE A 8 -24.56 -13.23 -39.13
CA ILE A 8 -23.22 -13.46 -38.56
C ILE A 8 -23.13 -14.97 -38.32
N ILE A 9 -22.31 -15.63 -39.09
CA ILE A 9 -22.00 -17.03 -38.90
C ILE A 9 -21.12 -17.07 -37.64
N ASP A 10 -21.72 -17.49 -36.55
CA ASP A 10 -21.08 -17.67 -35.27
C ASP A 10 -20.15 -18.91 -35.36
N VAL A 11 -18.95 -18.68 -35.89
CA VAL A 11 -17.86 -19.67 -35.80
C VAL A 11 -17.05 -19.28 -34.60
N PRO A 12 -17.05 -20.05 -33.51
CA PRO A 12 -16.24 -19.76 -32.35
C PRO A 12 -14.76 -19.71 -32.75
N TYR A 13 -14.19 -18.53 -32.76
CA TYR A 13 -12.81 -18.31 -33.13
C TYR A 13 -12.01 -18.12 -31.86
N GLU A 14 -11.32 -19.15 -31.41
CA GLU A 14 -10.46 -19.10 -30.23
C GLU A 14 -9.02 -18.71 -30.58
N LYS A 15 -8.48 -17.72 -29.90
CA LYS A 15 -7.08 -17.36 -29.95
C LYS A 15 -6.49 -17.35 -28.55
N PHE A 16 -5.39 -18.07 -28.37
CA PHE A 16 -4.66 -18.09 -27.13
C PHE A 16 -3.40 -17.23 -27.24
N TYR A 17 -3.23 -16.32 -26.29
CA TYR A 17 -2.04 -15.49 -26.17
C TYR A 17 -1.40 -15.70 -24.80
N ARG A 18 -0.07 -15.82 -24.77
CA ARG A 18 0.69 -15.68 -23.53
C ARG A 18 1.30 -14.29 -23.52
N ILE A 19 0.90 -13.47 -22.57
CA ILE A 19 1.38 -12.09 -22.43
C ILE A 19 2.22 -12.03 -21.14
N GLN A 20 3.45 -11.49 -21.25
CA GLN A 20 4.27 -11.14 -20.11
C GLN A 20 4.46 -9.62 -20.15
N ALA A 21 4.01 -8.93 -19.11
CA ALA A 21 4.05 -7.48 -19.04
C ALA A 21 4.41 -7.01 -17.63
N ASN A 22 5.11 -5.89 -17.54
CA ASN A 22 5.30 -5.17 -16.29
C ASN A 22 4.18 -4.13 -16.19
N LEU A 23 3.38 -4.24 -15.14
CA LEU A 23 2.24 -3.35 -14.92
C LEU A 23 2.59 -2.31 -13.86
N ASN A 24 2.23 -1.06 -14.12
CA ASN A 24 2.28 0.01 -13.15
C ASN A 24 0.88 0.22 -12.58
N SER A 25 0.73 0.08 -11.27
CA SER A 25 -0.52 0.40 -10.60
C SER A 25 -0.29 1.51 -9.56
N GLN A 26 -1.30 2.37 -9.39
CA GLN A 26 -1.26 3.38 -8.34
C GLN A 26 -1.51 2.70 -7.00
N VAL A 27 -0.62 2.93 -6.05
CA VAL A 27 -0.66 2.34 -4.71
C VAL A 27 -1.13 3.40 -3.72
N ASP A 28 -2.18 3.12 -2.94
CA ASP A 28 -2.60 4.00 -1.83
C ASP A 28 -1.99 3.51 -0.52
N LEU A 29 -0.99 4.25 -0.03
CA LEU A 29 -0.23 3.95 1.18
C LEU A 29 -0.67 4.78 2.40
N LYS A 30 -1.80 5.50 2.34
CA LYS A 30 -2.28 6.32 3.47
C LYS A 30 -2.45 5.52 4.75
N LYS A 31 -2.84 4.26 4.64
CA LYS A 31 -3.05 3.33 5.77
C LYS A 31 -1.85 2.41 6.03
N PHE A 32 -0.72 2.61 5.33
CA PHE A 32 0.46 1.77 5.58
C PHE A 32 0.80 1.72 7.06
N PRO A 33 1.05 0.54 7.68
CA PRO A 33 1.23 -0.78 7.09
C PRO A 33 -0.04 -1.66 7.06
N PHE A 34 -1.23 -1.09 7.14
CA PHE A 34 -2.53 -1.78 7.14
C PHE A 34 -3.28 -1.57 5.82
N ASP A 35 -2.54 -1.27 4.78
CA ASP A 35 -3.07 -0.94 3.47
C ASP A 35 -3.63 -2.17 2.74
N GLN A 36 -4.63 -1.89 1.91
CA GLN A 36 -5.20 -2.81 0.94
C GLN A 36 -4.95 -2.22 -0.44
N GLN A 37 -4.63 -3.05 -1.40
CA GLN A 37 -4.33 -2.62 -2.77
C GLN A 37 -5.19 -3.40 -3.76
N ASN A 38 -5.53 -2.76 -4.87
CA ASN A 38 -6.22 -3.40 -5.96
C ASN A 38 -5.25 -3.47 -7.15
N ILE A 39 -4.76 -4.67 -7.45
CA ILE A 39 -3.99 -4.89 -8.66
C ILE A 39 -4.98 -5.01 -9.81
N GLN A 40 -4.89 -4.11 -10.79
CA GLN A 40 -5.78 -4.11 -11.94
C GLN A 40 -5.02 -4.43 -13.22
N ILE A 41 -5.58 -5.34 -14.00
CA ILE A 41 -5.17 -5.62 -15.37
C ILE A 41 -6.30 -5.08 -16.26
N ILE A 42 -5.98 -4.06 -17.04
CA ILE A 42 -6.94 -3.42 -17.95
C ILE A 42 -6.52 -3.78 -19.37
N ILE A 43 -7.47 -4.34 -20.12
CA ILE A 43 -7.29 -4.68 -21.52
C ILE A 43 -8.29 -3.85 -22.34
N GLU A 44 -7.77 -3.13 -23.30
CA GLU A 44 -8.54 -2.29 -24.23
C GLU A 44 -7.98 -2.43 -25.64
N ASP A 45 -8.82 -2.46 -26.65
CA ASP A 45 -8.37 -2.41 -28.05
C ASP A 45 -8.00 -0.98 -28.42
N LYS A 46 -6.88 -0.80 -29.10
CA LYS A 46 -6.36 0.52 -29.48
C LYS A 46 -7.14 1.20 -30.60
N LYS A 47 -7.88 0.43 -31.40
CA LYS A 47 -8.44 0.90 -32.67
C LYS A 47 -9.95 0.74 -32.78
N LYS A 48 -10.50 -0.28 -32.12
CA LYS A 48 -11.89 -0.65 -32.24
C LYS A 48 -12.70 -0.01 -31.12
N THR A 49 -13.66 0.80 -31.50
CA THR A 49 -14.63 1.41 -30.58
C THR A 49 -15.60 0.35 -30.06
N ILE A 50 -16.44 0.74 -29.09
CA ILE A 50 -17.46 -0.15 -28.52
C ILE A 50 -18.46 -0.66 -29.54
N GLU A 51 -18.68 0.08 -30.65
CA GLU A 51 -19.57 -0.34 -31.74
C GLU A 51 -18.99 -1.52 -32.54
N GLU A 52 -17.67 -1.70 -32.52
CA GLU A 52 -16.97 -2.75 -33.28
C GLU A 52 -16.47 -3.90 -32.40
N LEU A 53 -16.20 -3.65 -31.11
CA LEU A 53 -15.67 -4.63 -30.18
C LEU A 53 -16.18 -4.38 -28.77
N GLU A 54 -16.83 -5.36 -28.20
CA GLU A 54 -17.24 -5.38 -26.80
C GLU A 54 -16.57 -6.57 -26.09
N TYR A 55 -15.95 -6.30 -24.93
CA TYR A 55 -15.42 -7.36 -24.07
C TYR A 55 -16.52 -7.91 -23.18
N VAL A 56 -16.58 -9.22 -23.06
CA VAL A 56 -17.47 -9.93 -22.15
C VAL A 56 -16.61 -10.87 -21.28
N PRO A 57 -16.65 -10.73 -19.94
CA PRO A 57 -15.92 -11.62 -19.05
C PRO A 57 -16.44 -13.06 -19.13
N ASP A 58 -15.54 -13.99 -19.35
CA ASP A 58 -15.83 -15.42 -19.20
C ASP A 58 -15.41 -15.86 -17.80
N PHE A 59 -16.37 -15.96 -16.89
CA PHE A 59 -16.12 -16.29 -15.50
C PHE A 59 -15.73 -17.75 -15.28
N GLU A 60 -16.04 -18.65 -16.22
CA GLU A 60 -15.66 -20.06 -16.11
C GLU A 60 -14.20 -20.29 -16.51
N ALA A 61 -13.69 -19.49 -17.45
CA ALA A 61 -12.32 -19.55 -17.92
C ALA A 61 -11.40 -18.48 -17.30
N THR A 62 -11.92 -17.62 -16.40
CA THR A 62 -11.16 -16.56 -15.74
C THR A 62 -10.78 -16.97 -14.33
N GLY A 63 -9.52 -16.76 -13.95
CA GLY A 63 -9.06 -17.08 -12.61
C GLY A 63 -7.61 -16.68 -12.36
N ILE A 64 -7.15 -16.99 -11.16
CA ILE A 64 -5.76 -16.83 -10.73
C ILE A 64 -5.22 -18.23 -10.50
N ASP A 65 -4.04 -18.52 -11.02
CA ASP A 65 -3.36 -19.81 -10.80
C ASP A 65 -3.01 -19.95 -9.30
N ASP A 66 -3.32 -21.11 -8.71
CA ASP A 66 -3.10 -21.42 -7.28
C ASP A 66 -1.62 -21.33 -6.87
N SER A 67 -0.70 -21.43 -7.83
CA SER A 67 0.74 -21.28 -7.58
C SER A 67 1.16 -19.83 -7.35
N ILE A 68 0.30 -18.84 -7.64
CA ILE A 68 0.60 -17.43 -7.47
C ILE A 68 0.40 -17.04 -6.02
N ALA A 69 1.50 -16.71 -5.34
CA ALA A 69 1.51 -16.22 -3.97
C ALA A 69 2.16 -14.83 -3.87
N PHE A 70 1.48 -13.92 -3.21
CA PHE A 70 2.01 -12.60 -2.90
C PHE A 70 2.61 -12.62 -1.49
N THR A 71 3.93 -12.69 -1.39
CA THR A 71 4.62 -12.75 -0.10
C THR A 71 4.29 -11.54 0.79
N GLY A 72 3.73 -11.80 1.96
CA GLY A 72 3.33 -10.75 2.92
C GLY A 72 1.94 -10.16 2.71
N TRP A 73 1.18 -10.70 1.75
CA TRP A 73 -0.18 -10.27 1.43
C TRP A 73 -1.14 -11.45 1.43
N ASN A 74 -2.37 -11.18 1.82
CA ASN A 74 -3.49 -12.08 1.60
C ASN A 74 -4.13 -11.73 0.26
N LEU A 75 -4.41 -12.74 -0.53
CA LEU A 75 -5.20 -12.64 -1.74
C LEU A 75 -6.69 -12.67 -1.36
N GLU A 76 -7.46 -11.73 -1.87
CA GLU A 76 -8.91 -11.69 -1.74
C GLU A 76 -9.57 -12.14 -3.04
N ASP A 77 -10.90 -12.27 -3.07
CA ASP A 77 -11.63 -12.72 -4.24
C ASP A 77 -11.45 -11.75 -5.40
N TRP A 78 -11.01 -12.27 -6.55
CA TRP A 78 -10.83 -11.50 -7.77
C TRP A 78 -12.19 -11.08 -8.36
N LYS A 79 -12.15 -10.05 -9.20
CA LYS A 79 -13.31 -9.55 -9.94
C LYS A 79 -12.91 -9.32 -11.39
N ALA A 80 -13.82 -9.67 -12.29
CA ALA A 80 -13.71 -9.35 -13.71
C ALA A 80 -14.96 -8.60 -14.16
N GLU A 81 -14.78 -7.50 -14.86
CA GLU A 81 -15.88 -6.71 -15.37
C GLU A 81 -15.53 -6.10 -16.73
N ALA A 82 -16.54 -5.87 -17.54
CA ALA A 82 -16.42 -5.02 -18.72
C ALA A 82 -16.96 -3.64 -18.36
N ARG A 83 -16.26 -2.61 -18.77
CA ARG A 83 -16.70 -1.22 -18.61
C ARG A 83 -16.45 -0.41 -19.88
N ILE A 84 -17.17 0.69 -20.00
CA ILE A 84 -16.97 1.65 -21.09
C ILE A 84 -15.98 2.71 -20.63
N HIS A 85 -14.99 2.99 -21.47
CA HIS A 85 -14.04 4.07 -21.31
C HIS A 85 -14.23 5.10 -22.43
N SER A 86 -14.61 6.30 -22.05
CA SER A 86 -14.86 7.39 -22.99
C SER A 86 -13.65 8.31 -23.10
N TYR A 87 -13.19 8.54 -24.31
CA TYR A 87 -12.17 9.54 -24.62
C TYR A 87 -12.84 10.82 -25.11
N GLU A 88 -13.07 11.76 -24.22
CA GLU A 88 -13.77 13.03 -24.51
C GLU A 88 -13.14 13.81 -25.67
N ILE A 89 -11.80 13.75 -25.82
CA ILE A 89 -11.07 14.48 -26.88
C ILE A 89 -11.45 13.97 -28.28
N TYR A 90 -11.71 12.67 -28.41
CA TYR A 90 -12.02 12.03 -29.68
C TYR A 90 -13.52 11.77 -29.85
N ASN A 91 -14.31 11.96 -28.78
CA ASN A 91 -15.72 11.59 -28.68
C ASN A 91 -15.96 10.14 -29.11
N GLU A 92 -15.11 9.26 -28.60
CA GLU A 92 -15.11 7.82 -28.88
C GLU A 92 -15.18 7.03 -27.57
N ASP A 93 -15.98 5.97 -27.60
CA ASP A 93 -16.16 5.03 -26.49
C ASP A 93 -15.49 3.69 -26.82
N TYR A 94 -14.77 3.15 -25.86
CA TYR A 94 -14.08 1.86 -25.97
C TYR A 94 -14.54 0.91 -24.89
N SER A 95 -14.66 -0.37 -25.24
CA SER A 95 -14.86 -1.41 -24.24
C SER A 95 -13.54 -1.75 -23.56
N GLN A 96 -13.54 -1.80 -22.22
CA GLN A 96 -12.41 -2.27 -21.43
C GLN A 96 -12.79 -3.54 -20.67
N TYR A 97 -11.93 -4.54 -20.71
CA TYR A 97 -11.96 -5.65 -19.77
C TYR A 97 -11.06 -5.30 -18.57
N VAL A 98 -11.62 -5.32 -17.38
CA VAL A 98 -10.91 -4.99 -16.14
C VAL A 98 -10.90 -6.21 -15.24
N PHE A 99 -9.72 -6.76 -15.00
CA PHE A 99 -9.49 -7.81 -14.02
C PHE A 99 -8.85 -7.21 -12.78
N THR A 100 -9.51 -7.32 -11.64
CA THR A 100 -9.07 -6.74 -10.37
C THR A 100 -8.76 -7.83 -9.36
N ILE A 101 -7.57 -7.76 -8.78
CA ILE A 101 -7.10 -8.65 -7.73
C ILE A 101 -6.92 -7.80 -6.46
N PRO A 102 -7.86 -7.83 -5.51
CA PRO A 102 -7.69 -7.17 -4.23
C PRO A 102 -6.69 -7.96 -3.38
N ILE A 103 -5.74 -7.24 -2.79
CA ILE A 103 -4.75 -7.80 -1.86
C ILE A 103 -4.73 -7.00 -0.58
N SER A 104 -4.61 -7.67 0.56
CA SER A 104 -4.51 -7.03 1.87
C SER A 104 -3.25 -7.47 2.59
N ARG A 105 -2.59 -6.52 3.28
CA ARG A 105 -1.38 -6.83 4.04
C ARG A 105 -1.68 -7.72 5.24
N ILE A 106 -0.80 -8.69 5.53
CA ILE A 106 -0.94 -9.54 6.72
C ILE A 106 -0.73 -8.69 7.97
N LYS A 107 -1.83 -8.37 8.67
CA LYS A 107 -1.86 -7.40 9.78
C LYS A 107 -0.91 -7.75 10.92
N ILE A 108 -0.86 -9.02 11.33
CA ILE A 108 0.02 -9.47 12.42
C ILE A 108 1.49 -9.18 12.08
N ASN A 109 1.95 -9.55 10.88
CA ASN A 109 3.32 -9.30 10.46
C ASN A 109 3.62 -7.80 10.37
N ALA A 110 2.66 -7.01 9.89
CA ALA A 110 2.75 -5.57 9.81
C ALA A 110 2.90 -4.93 11.20
N ILE A 111 2.09 -5.37 12.19
CA ILE A 111 2.16 -4.90 13.58
C ILE A 111 3.55 -5.19 14.15
N PHE A 112 3.98 -6.44 14.14
CA PHE A 112 5.25 -6.81 14.76
C PHE A 112 6.46 -6.12 14.10
N LYS A 113 6.50 -6.07 12.78
CA LYS A 113 7.63 -5.44 12.07
C LYS A 113 7.70 -3.93 12.25
N THR A 114 6.53 -3.26 12.38
CA THR A 114 6.48 -1.81 12.44
C THR A 114 6.47 -1.29 13.88
N PHE A 115 5.65 -1.86 14.75
CA PHE A 115 5.42 -1.27 16.08
C PHE A 115 6.32 -1.85 17.16
N LEU A 116 6.73 -3.11 17.05
CA LEU A 116 7.57 -3.73 18.08
C LEU A 116 8.89 -2.97 18.31
N PRO A 117 9.67 -2.58 17.29
CA PRO A 117 10.88 -1.79 17.49
C PRO A 117 10.61 -0.45 18.16
N ILE A 118 9.52 0.22 17.78
CA ILE A 118 9.14 1.53 18.37
C ILE A 118 8.80 1.36 19.86
N ILE A 119 8.06 0.31 20.20
CA ILE A 119 7.72 0.01 21.60
C ILE A 119 9.00 -0.18 22.44
N PHE A 120 9.99 -0.93 21.95
CA PHE A 120 11.25 -1.11 22.65
C PHE A 120 12.03 0.20 22.79
N ILE A 121 12.08 1.04 21.76
CA ILE A 121 12.71 2.36 21.81
C ILE A 121 12.04 3.22 22.90
N LEU A 122 10.70 3.24 22.95
CA LEU A 122 9.96 3.97 23.97
C LEU A 122 10.17 3.40 25.38
N LEU A 123 10.25 2.08 25.53
CA LEU A 123 10.53 1.44 26.82
C LEU A 123 11.95 1.80 27.33
N ILE A 124 12.94 1.83 26.46
CA ILE A 124 14.30 2.29 26.80
C ILE A 124 14.25 3.75 27.24
N MET A 125 13.56 4.60 26.51
CA MET A 125 13.38 6.01 26.86
C MET A 125 12.69 6.15 28.22
N LEU A 126 11.60 5.42 28.47
CA LEU A 126 10.86 5.46 29.74
C LEU A 126 11.71 4.93 30.91
N SER A 127 12.59 3.97 30.68
CA SER A 127 13.48 3.46 31.72
C SER A 127 14.48 4.52 32.22
N SER A 128 14.68 5.62 31.48
CA SER A 128 15.46 6.77 31.96
C SER A 128 14.87 7.38 33.24
N PHE A 129 13.55 7.32 33.43
CA PHE A 129 12.89 7.87 34.63
C PHE A 129 13.02 7.00 35.86
N VAL A 130 13.43 5.73 35.70
CA VAL A 130 13.70 4.80 36.83
C VAL A 130 15.07 5.06 37.48
N LEU A 131 15.97 5.73 36.75
CA LEU A 131 17.29 6.08 37.27
C LEU A 131 17.18 7.24 38.27
N ASP A 132 18.12 7.22 39.26
CA ASP A 132 18.22 8.31 40.22
C ASP A 132 18.46 9.66 39.53
N PRO A 133 17.91 10.78 40.05
CA PRO A 133 18.11 12.12 39.49
C PRO A 133 19.57 12.52 39.32
N ASP A 134 20.45 12.08 40.23
CA ASP A 134 21.90 12.35 40.17
C ASP A 134 22.58 11.79 38.92
N LYS A 135 21.95 10.82 38.23
CA LYS A 135 22.46 10.20 36.98
C LYS A 135 21.97 10.88 35.73
N ILE A 136 21.83 12.21 35.77
CA ILE A 136 21.23 13.00 34.66
C ILE A 136 21.92 12.78 33.33
N THR A 137 23.26 12.69 33.30
CA THR A 137 24.01 12.44 32.05
C THR A 137 23.59 11.12 31.39
N THR A 138 23.39 10.07 32.20
CA THR A 138 22.93 8.76 31.70
C THR A 138 21.47 8.85 31.20
N ARG A 139 20.60 9.55 31.93
CA ARG A 139 19.21 9.76 31.55
C ARG A 139 19.10 10.47 30.21
N LEU A 140 19.83 11.59 30.04
CA LEU A 140 19.84 12.34 28.77
C LEU A 140 20.44 11.54 27.62
N ALA A 141 21.50 10.76 27.90
CA ALA A 141 22.10 9.86 26.90
C ALA A 141 21.12 8.79 26.43
N MET A 142 20.31 8.22 27.33
CA MET A 142 19.27 7.24 26.95
C MET A 142 18.17 7.85 26.08
N VAL A 143 17.68 9.04 26.44
CA VAL A 143 16.65 9.72 25.64
C VAL A 143 17.21 10.16 24.28
N GLY A 144 18.45 10.67 24.24
CA GLY A 144 19.13 11.03 23.00
C GLY A 144 19.34 9.82 22.08
N SER A 145 19.75 8.69 22.64
CA SER A 145 19.91 7.43 21.90
C SER A 145 18.57 6.92 21.35
N ALA A 146 17.49 7.03 22.14
CA ALA A 146 16.15 6.67 21.69
C ALA A 146 15.68 7.56 20.54
N LEU A 147 16.00 8.86 20.55
CA LEU A 147 15.70 9.76 19.44
C LEU A 147 16.43 9.33 18.17
N VAL A 148 17.73 9.11 18.23
CA VAL A 148 18.52 8.67 17.07
C VAL A 148 18.00 7.34 16.54
N ALA A 149 17.76 6.37 17.42
CA ALA A 149 17.22 5.07 17.02
C ALA A 149 15.84 5.19 16.32
N SER A 150 14.96 6.07 16.83
CA SER A 150 13.64 6.28 16.23
C SER A 150 13.74 6.93 14.85
N VAL A 151 14.64 7.89 14.65
CA VAL A 151 14.88 8.51 13.33
C VAL A 151 15.42 7.49 12.33
N MET A 152 16.41 6.70 12.72
CA MET A 152 16.99 5.66 11.87
C MET A 152 15.95 4.60 11.48
N PHE A 153 15.10 4.22 12.42
CA PHE A 153 14.01 3.29 12.15
C PHE A 153 12.97 3.87 11.21
N HIS A 154 12.59 5.15 11.37
CA HIS A 154 11.66 5.82 10.45
C HIS A 154 12.20 5.87 9.02
N ILE A 155 13.47 6.20 8.84
CA ILE A 155 14.12 6.15 7.53
C ILE A 155 14.07 4.73 6.95
N SER A 156 14.35 3.71 7.77
CA SER A 156 14.26 2.31 7.35
C SER A 156 12.86 1.91 6.88
N LEU A 157 11.81 2.39 7.56
CA LEU A 157 10.42 2.17 7.14
C LEU A 157 10.09 2.88 5.83
N GLY A 158 10.53 4.12 5.68
CA GLY A 158 10.35 4.90 4.45
C GLY A 158 10.99 4.24 3.22
N ASN A 159 12.12 3.56 3.40
CA ASN A 159 12.81 2.83 2.32
C ASN A 159 12.08 1.55 1.87
N GLN A 160 11.08 1.08 2.62
CA GLN A 160 10.31 -0.13 2.28
C GLN A 160 9.12 0.14 1.36
N ILE A 161 8.82 1.41 1.11
CA ILE A 161 7.68 1.84 0.30
C ILE A 161 8.15 2.82 -0.78
N PRO A 162 7.46 2.88 -1.93
CA PRO A 162 7.75 3.92 -2.92
C PRO A 162 7.51 5.32 -2.33
N PRO A 163 8.26 6.34 -2.77
CA PRO A 163 8.09 7.71 -2.28
C PRO A 163 6.69 8.23 -2.65
N VAL A 164 5.99 8.74 -1.66
CA VAL A 164 4.64 9.31 -1.79
C VAL A 164 4.61 10.76 -1.31
N GLY A 165 3.75 11.59 -1.93
CA GLY A 165 3.64 13.02 -1.60
C GLY A 165 2.75 13.34 -0.38
N TYR A 166 2.42 12.34 0.45
CA TYR A 166 1.56 12.49 1.63
C TYR A 166 2.08 11.66 2.81
N LEU A 167 1.65 12.01 4.02
CA LEU A 167 2.01 11.26 5.23
C LEU A 167 1.18 9.98 5.34
N THR A 168 1.87 8.86 5.47
CA THR A 168 1.25 7.58 5.77
C THR A 168 0.81 7.50 7.24
N PHE A 169 0.08 6.45 7.62
CA PHE A 169 -0.27 6.24 9.02
C PHE A 169 0.98 6.07 9.91
N VAL A 170 2.00 5.36 9.41
CA VAL A 170 3.28 5.19 10.13
C VAL A 170 3.99 6.52 10.31
N ASP A 171 4.04 7.39 9.32
CA ASP A 171 4.68 8.70 9.44
C ASP A 171 4.02 9.53 10.56
N LYS A 172 2.68 9.55 10.61
CA LYS A 172 1.94 10.24 11.67
C LYS A 172 2.24 9.65 13.04
N PHE A 173 2.35 8.33 13.13
CA PHE A 173 2.70 7.64 14.37
C PHE A 173 4.15 7.96 14.79
N MET A 174 5.08 8.03 13.86
CA MET A 174 6.47 8.42 14.14
C MET A 174 6.59 9.87 14.60
N VAL A 175 5.83 10.79 14.01
CA VAL A 175 5.76 12.19 14.49
C VAL A 175 5.29 12.25 15.94
N LEU A 176 4.26 11.48 16.31
CA LEU A 176 3.80 11.37 17.69
C LEU A 176 4.91 10.79 18.60
N THR A 177 5.63 9.79 18.14
CA THR A 177 6.76 9.18 18.87
C THR A 177 7.87 10.21 19.14
N TYR A 178 8.24 11.01 18.14
CA TYR A 178 9.21 12.11 18.31
C TYR A 178 8.75 13.13 19.35
N PHE A 179 7.48 13.46 19.32
CA PHE A 179 6.93 14.40 20.30
C PHE A 179 6.99 13.87 21.72
N ILE A 180 6.71 12.58 21.93
CA ILE A 180 6.85 11.89 23.24
C ILE A 180 8.31 11.91 23.71
N ILE A 181 9.26 11.60 22.83
CA ILE A 181 10.69 11.60 23.17
C ILE A 181 11.16 13.02 23.51
N LEU A 182 10.72 14.03 22.76
CA LEU A 182 11.04 15.44 23.03
C LEU A 182 10.50 15.87 24.39
N LEU A 183 9.26 15.57 24.71
CA LEU A 183 8.68 15.85 26.03
C LEU A 183 9.45 15.16 27.15
N SER A 184 9.85 13.91 26.95
CA SER A 184 10.69 13.17 27.91
C SER A 184 12.05 13.86 28.11
N PHE A 185 12.65 14.35 27.03
CA PHE A 185 13.92 15.11 27.13
C PHE A 185 13.75 16.37 27.95
N ILE A 186 12.75 17.20 27.61
CA ILE A 186 12.45 18.45 28.33
C ILE A 186 12.18 18.18 29.81
N PHE A 187 11.39 17.12 30.11
CA PHE A 187 11.09 16.76 31.49
C PHE A 187 12.34 16.32 32.28
N ASN A 188 13.26 15.58 31.66
CA ASN A 188 14.53 15.22 32.29
C ASN A 188 15.40 16.47 32.59
N VAL A 189 15.43 17.46 31.68
CA VAL A 189 16.15 18.72 31.91
C VAL A 189 15.49 19.51 33.04
N PHE A 190 14.16 19.60 33.09
CA PHE A 190 13.45 20.27 34.16
C PHE A 190 13.66 19.64 35.53
N LEU A 191 13.72 18.29 35.61
CA LEU A 191 14.03 17.60 36.85
C LEU A 191 15.46 17.90 37.36
N LEU A 192 16.40 18.15 36.44
CA LEU A 192 17.75 18.58 36.83
C LEU A 192 17.70 19.91 37.54
N GLU A 193 17.01 20.90 36.99
CA GLU A 193 16.94 22.25 37.56
C GLU A 193 16.21 22.29 38.92
N LEU A 194 15.27 21.38 39.16
CA LEU A 194 14.58 21.26 40.45
C LEU A 194 15.43 20.57 41.54
N HIS A 195 16.48 19.86 41.15
CA HIS A 195 17.32 19.07 42.09
C HIS A 195 18.62 19.80 42.47
N GLU A 196 18.97 20.90 41.79
CA GLU A 196 19.99 21.88 42.19
C GLU A 196 19.47 22.87 43.24
#